data_3aa5216737a3d24ea5e2eb4a24df4e8d
#
_entry.id   3aa5216737a3d24ea5e2eb4a24df4e8d
#
_cell.length_a   1.000
_cell.length_b   1.000
_cell.length_c   1.000
_cell.angle_alpha   90.00
_cell.angle_beta   90.00
_cell.angle_gamma   90.00
#
_symmetry.space_group_name_H-M   'P 1'
#
loop_
_entity.id
_entity.type
_entity.pdbx_description
1 polymer ?
#
loop_
_entity_poly.entity_id
_entity_poly.type
_entity_poly.pdbx_seq_one_letter_code
_entity_poly.pdbx_strand_id
1 'polypeptide(L)'
;MSEEIWKLVADYPNYSVSNYGRVRNNKTGYILKPLKVGFGYVVVELWNKNGPKSKKIHRLVAEAFLPNPDKKPQVNHIDGNKKNNRLDNLEWVTASENMKHSYDSKIRVPHQERPVRIVETGEIFKSVKECAEKIEGHDCDISRCLRQSTAKGLMQANGYTHKGLHFEYVNEQQPSKNTDFLYDFQMEAVKKARNGSILNGSVGSGKSRTGLFYYFKENGGWIEGSDYTPMKNPKDLYIITTAKKRDSLEWNAELAWYRLSTDPESNYYKNKVVVDSWNNIKKYAEIKGAFFLLDEDRVTGSGAWVKAFLKIAKNNDWIILSATPGDTYMDYWAVFVANGFYKNKTEFQREHVVYSRFAKFPQIERYIGTQRLDRLRNRILIDMTVQRHTKPHHEDVYCNYNVQFYKDIFKKRWNPYKDEPIQQASSLCYVLRRIVNEDESRQVTLLELLEDHPKAIIFYNFDYEREILLNLGYAEGTKIAEWSGHAHQPVPTGSKWVYLTQYTSGCEGWNCITTDTIIFYSQNYSYKVMTQAAGRIDRLNTKFIDLYYFHLKSRSGIDLAISRALKEKKLFNETRWVNKWIT
;
A
#
# COMPACT_ATOMS: atom_id res chain seq x y z
N MET A 1 -27.78 27.94 29.75
CA MET A 1 -26.48 27.40 29.27
C MET A 1 -25.75 26.91 30.51
N SER A 2 -25.37 25.63 30.58
CA SER A 2 -24.59 25.08 31.71
C SER A 2 -23.24 25.76 31.77
N GLU A 3 -22.80 26.12 32.98
CA GLU A 3 -21.52 26.77 33.24
C GLU A 3 -20.35 25.88 32.79
N GLU A 4 -19.29 26.50 32.23
CA GLU A 4 -18.11 25.74 31.81
C GLU A 4 -17.21 25.44 33.01
N ILE A 5 -17.09 24.18 33.37
CA ILE A 5 -16.31 23.68 34.51
C ILE A 5 -14.97 23.16 34.00
N TRP A 6 -13.88 23.50 34.70
CA TRP A 6 -12.53 23.09 34.39
C TRP A 6 -11.96 22.19 35.47
N LYS A 7 -11.38 21.03 35.08
CA LYS A 7 -10.66 20.11 35.97
C LYS A 7 -9.23 19.90 35.51
N LEU A 8 -8.34 19.65 36.43
CA LEU A 8 -6.93 19.33 36.15
C LEU A 8 -6.84 18.02 35.35
N VAL A 9 -5.93 18.00 34.40
CA VAL A 9 -5.61 16.76 33.64
C VAL A 9 -4.66 15.92 34.47
N ALA A 10 -5.01 14.66 34.72
CA ALA A 10 -4.15 13.72 35.42
C ALA A 10 -2.76 13.63 34.74
N ASP A 11 -1.68 13.55 35.52
CA ASP A 11 -0.28 13.53 35.05
C ASP A 11 0.21 14.79 34.31
N TYR A 12 -0.66 15.80 34.11
CA TYR A 12 -0.35 17.05 33.41
C TYR A 12 -0.83 18.28 34.21
N PRO A 13 -0.28 18.59 35.38
CA PRO A 13 -0.79 19.61 36.30
C PRO A 13 -0.80 21.04 35.73
N ASN A 14 -0.06 21.28 34.65
CA ASN A 14 -0.06 22.56 33.94
C ASN A 14 -1.25 22.73 32.99
N TYR A 15 -2.14 21.74 32.89
CA TYR A 15 -3.27 21.76 31.98
C TYR A 15 -4.58 21.40 32.68
N SER A 16 -5.67 22.03 32.20
CA SER A 16 -7.03 21.71 32.60
C SER A 16 -7.88 21.41 31.36
N VAL A 17 -8.83 20.49 31.53
CA VAL A 17 -9.84 20.15 30.52
C VAL A 17 -11.22 20.62 30.99
N SER A 18 -12.07 21.13 30.07
CA SER A 18 -13.42 21.55 30.39
C SER A 18 -14.46 20.49 30.02
N ASN A 19 -15.65 20.58 30.65
CA ASN A 19 -16.83 19.79 30.30
C ASN A 19 -17.35 20.05 28.86
N TYR A 20 -16.81 21.03 28.16
CA TYR A 20 -17.05 21.30 26.73
C TYR A 20 -15.98 20.74 25.80
N GLY A 21 -15.00 19.99 26.34
CA GLY A 21 -13.90 19.40 25.53
C GLY A 21 -12.85 20.41 25.10
N ARG A 22 -12.72 21.54 25.79
CA ARG A 22 -11.61 22.49 25.60
C ARG A 22 -10.47 22.19 26.58
N VAL A 23 -9.21 22.36 26.16
CA VAL A 23 -8.03 22.16 27.00
C VAL A 23 -7.25 23.45 27.07
N ARG A 24 -6.88 23.89 28.28
CA ARG A 24 -6.10 25.11 28.50
C ARG A 24 -4.80 24.85 29.26
N ASN A 25 -3.80 25.65 28.99
CA ASN A 25 -2.61 25.73 29.82
C ASN A 25 -2.87 26.64 31.03
N ASN A 26 -2.70 26.11 32.23
CA ASN A 26 -3.04 26.79 33.47
C ASN A 26 -2.09 27.98 33.80
N LYS A 27 -0.86 27.97 33.28
CA LYS A 27 0.12 29.06 33.50
C LYS A 27 -0.14 30.27 32.61
N THR A 28 -0.59 30.01 31.37
CA THR A 28 -0.75 31.09 30.37
C THR A 28 -2.22 31.44 30.10
N GLY A 29 -3.17 30.63 30.58
CA GLY A 29 -4.58 30.76 30.24
C GLY A 29 -4.93 30.36 28.78
N TYR A 30 -3.92 30.03 27.97
CA TYR A 30 -4.10 29.74 26.55
C TYR A 30 -4.90 28.43 26.32
N ILE A 31 -5.95 28.52 25.50
CA ILE A 31 -6.73 27.34 25.07
C ILE A 31 -6.02 26.70 23.87
N LEU A 32 -5.64 25.44 24.03
CA LEU A 32 -4.92 24.69 23.01
C LEU A 32 -5.80 24.49 21.77
N LYS A 33 -5.23 24.69 20.58
CA LYS A 33 -5.91 24.35 19.33
C LYS A 33 -5.95 22.84 19.15
N PRO A 34 -7.15 22.24 19.00
CA PRO A 34 -7.27 20.82 18.75
C PRO A 34 -6.68 20.43 17.40
N LEU A 35 -5.91 19.37 17.36
CA LEU A 35 -5.41 18.76 16.14
C LEU A 35 -6.32 17.60 15.76
N LYS A 36 -6.69 17.51 14.48
CA LYS A 36 -7.41 16.34 13.94
C LYS A 36 -6.41 15.23 13.70
N VAL A 37 -6.65 14.09 14.29
CA VAL A 37 -5.95 12.85 13.96
C VAL A 37 -6.90 11.94 13.17
N GLY A 38 -6.36 10.92 12.53
CA GLY A 38 -7.12 9.94 11.77
C GLY A 38 -8.36 9.43 12.53
N PHE A 39 -9.32 8.86 11.83
CA PHE A 39 -10.62 8.43 12.34
C PHE A 39 -11.55 9.52 12.88
N GLY A 40 -11.22 10.80 12.69
CA GLY A 40 -12.06 11.92 13.10
C GLY A 40 -11.97 12.27 14.58
N TYR A 41 -11.12 11.62 15.36
CA TYR A 41 -10.84 12.02 16.74
C TYR A 41 -10.05 13.32 16.79
N VAL A 42 -10.16 13.99 17.95
CA VAL A 42 -9.49 15.27 18.19
C VAL A 42 -8.53 15.12 19.36
N VAL A 43 -7.28 15.55 19.17
CA VAL A 43 -6.20 15.48 20.17
C VAL A 43 -5.64 16.85 20.49
N VAL A 44 -4.98 16.94 21.64
CA VAL A 44 -4.11 18.06 22.03
C VAL A 44 -2.75 17.53 22.44
N GLU A 45 -1.73 18.35 22.24
CA GLU A 45 -0.37 18.03 22.68
C GLU A 45 -0.13 18.63 24.07
N LEU A 46 0.12 17.77 25.07
CA LEU A 46 0.39 18.16 26.45
C LEU A 46 1.86 17.89 26.79
N TRP A 47 2.48 18.82 27.53
CA TRP A 47 3.87 18.75 27.92
C TRP A 47 4.00 18.45 29.42
N ASN A 48 4.84 17.49 29.79
CA ASN A 48 5.27 17.25 31.15
C ASN A 48 6.80 17.08 31.19
N LYS A 49 7.35 16.69 32.34
CA LYS A 49 8.80 16.45 32.53
C LYS A 49 9.39 15.40 31.58
N ASN A 50 8.56 14.52 31.03
CA ASN A 50 8.96 13.47 30.09
C ASN A 50 8.77 13.88 28.60
N GLY A 51 8.46 15.15 28.32
CA GLY A 51 8.27 15.68 26.97
C GLY A 51 6.79 15.81 26.54
N PRO A 52 6.55 16.09 25.26
CA PRO A 52 5.20 16.24 24.72
C PRO A 52 4.54 14.88 24.47
N LYS A 53 3.25 14.80 24.82
CA LYS A 53 2.38 13.64 24.47
C LYS A 53 1.08 14.13 23.86
N SER A 54 0.65 13.48 22.77
CA SER A 54 -0.67 13.69 22.19
C SER A 54 -1.71 12.94 23.01
N LYS A 55 -2.76 13.63 23.44
CA LYS A 55 -3.86 13.06 24.21
C LYS A 55 -5.19 13.30 23.50
N LYS A 56 -6.01 12.25 23.42
CA LYS A 56 -7.37 12.34 22.84
C LYS A 56 -8.27 13.14 23.78
N ILE A 57 -8.93 14.19 23.28
CA ILE A 57 -9.72 15.11 24.13
C ILE A 57 -10.88 14.39 24.82
N HIS A 58 -11.61 13.51 24.12
CA HIS A 58 -12.70 12.75 24.72
C HIS A 58 -12.24 11.92 25.94
N ARG A 59 -11.03 11.34 25.88
CA ARG A 59 -10.47 10.62 27.02
C ARG A 59 -10.16 11.55 28.18
N LEU A 60 -9.54 12.69 27.92
CA LEU A 60 -9.27 13.69 28.96
C LEU A 60 -10.56 14.16 29.67
N VAL A 61 -11.64 14.39 28.89
CA VAL A 61 -12.95 14.75 29.46
C VAL A 61 -13.52 13.58 30.27
N ALA A 62 -13.54 12.38 29.73
CA ALA A 62 -14.09 11.23 30.43
C ALA A 62 -13.32 10.91 31.73
N GLU A 63 -12.01 10.92 31.69
CA GLU A 63 -11.15 10.68 32.85
C GLU A 63 -11.32 11.75 33.94
N ALA A 64 -11.57 13.03 33.54
CA ALA A 64 -11.74 14.12 34.49
C ALA A 64 -13.15 14.20 35.08
N PHE A 65 -14.19 13.82 34.35
CA PHE A 65 -15.58 14.14 34.71
C PHE A 65 -16.49 12.93 34.89
N LEU A 66 -16.23 11.80 34.22
CA LEU A 66 -17.08 10.62 34.26
C LEU A 66 -16.52 9.56 35.23
N PRO A 67 -17.30 9.12 36.23
CA PRO A 67 -16.90 7.99 37.07
C PRO A 67 -16.84 6.70 36.23
N ASN A 68 -15.83 5.88 36.45
CA ASN A 68 -15.66 4.58 35.79
C ASN A 68 -15.42 3.47 36.83
N PRO A 69 -16.44 3.13 37.65
CA PRO A 69 -16.29 2.11 38.70
C PRO A 69 -16.02 0.72 38.12
N ASP A 70 -16.57 0.42 36.95
CA ASP A 70 -16.43 -0.88 36.26
C ASP A 70 -15.17 -0.97 35.44
N LYS A 71 -14.29 0.03 35.47
CA LYS A 71 -13.04 0.11 34.70
C LYS A 71 -13.21 -0.21 33.20
N LYS A 72 -14.31 0.30 32.61
CA LYS A 72 -14.58 0.11 31.17
C LYS A 72 -13.49 0.74 30.33
N PRO A 73 -12.96 0.05 29.30
CA PRO A 73 -11.73 0.46 28.61
C PRO A 73 -11.91 1.54 27.55
N GLN A 74 -13.15 1.74 27.04
CA GLN A 74 -13.40 2.62 25.91
C GLN A 74 -14.32 3.79 26.29
N VAL A 75 -14.14 4.92 25.57
CA VAL A 75 -15.04 6.07 25.64
C VAL A 75 -15.78 6.17 24.31
N ASN A 76 -17.10 6.10 24.37
CA ASN A 76 -18.00 6.23 23.23
C ASN A 76 -18.51 7.66 23.10
N HIS A 77 -18.79 8.10 21.85
CA HIS A 77 -19.53 9.31 21.54
C HIS A 77 -20.99 8.93 21.27
N ILE A 78 -21.90 9.36 22.11
CA ILE A 78 -23.33 8.99 22.07
C ILE A 78 -23.95 9.36 20.72
N ASP A 79 -23.59 10.52 20.16
CA ASP A 79 -24.06 10.97 18.84
C ASP A 79 -23.26 10.40 17.65
N GLY A 80 -22.27 9.53 17.90
CA GLY A 80 -21.35 8.99 16.88
C GLY A 80 -20.37 10.01 16.28
N ASN A 81 -20.45 11.29 16.66
CA ASN A 81 -19.58 12.33 16.15
C ASN A 81 -18.31 12.48 16.99
N LYS A 82 -17.23 11.91 16.55
CA LYS A 82 -15.91 11.90 17.22
C LYS A 82 -15.28 13.28 17.47
N LYS A 83 -15.89 14.35 16.95
CA LYS A 83 -15.45 15.74 17.18
C LYS A 83 -16.21 16.40 18.32
N ASN A 84 -17.36 15.85 18.72
CA ASN A 84 -18.18 16.37 19.79
C ASN A 84 -17.71 15.79 21.13
N ASN A 85 -16.70 16.40 21.73
CA ASN A 85 -16.06 15.94 22.97
C ASN A 85 -16.70 16.57 24.24
N ARG A 86 -17.97 16.99 24.16
CA ARG A 86 -18.72 17.50 25.31
C ARG A 86 -19.02 16.37 26.28
N LEU A 87 -18.99 16.67 27.57
CA LEU A 87 -19.24 15.72 28.63
C LEU A 87 -20.59 14.99 28.49
N ASP A 88 -21.62 15.72 28.07
CA ASP A 88 -22.97 15.19 27.88
C ASP A 88 -23.10 14.22 26.70
N ASN A 89 -22.07 14.13 25.86
CA ASN A 89 -21.99 13.26 24.70
C ASN A 89 -21.01 12.07 24.88
N LEU A 90 -20.45 11.89 26.06
CA LEU A 90 -19.44 10.86 26.31
C LEU A 90 -19.89 9.87 27.38
N GLU A 91 -19.55 8.60 27.17
CA GLU A 91 -19.81 7.52 28.14
C GLU A 91 -18.68 6.48 28.14
N TRP A 92 -18.46 5.83 29.30
CA TRP A 92 -17.57 4.70 29.37
C TRP A 92 -18.28 3.43 28.93
N VAL A 93 -17.65 2.66 28.03
CA VAL A 93 -18.24 1.45 27.44
C VAL A 93 -17.21 0.31 27.36
N THR A 94 -17.72 -0.91 27.33
CA THR A 94 -16.97 -2.08 26.88
C THR A 94 -16.87 -2.12 25.36
N ALA A 95 -15.96 -2.92 24.82
CA ALA A 95 -15.86 -3.12 23.36
C ALA A 95 -17.17 -3.66 22.74
N SER A 96 -17.88 -4.53 23.48
CA SER A 96 -19.18 -5.09 23.04
C SER A 96 -20.28 -4.04 23.00
N GLU A 97 -20.40 -3.21 24.03
CA GLU A 97 -21.37 -2.11 24.11
C GLU A 97 -21.11 -1.08 23.00
N ASN A 98 -19.84 -0.71 22.76
CA ASN A 98 -19.46 0.22 21.72
C ASN A 98 -19.80 -0.33 20.33
N MET A 99 -19.57 -1.62 20.12
CA MET A 99 -19.93 -2.29 18.86
C MET A 99 -21.44 -2.32 18.67
N LYS A 100 -22.20 -2.65 19.70
CA LYS A 100 -23.67 -2.65 19.67
C LYS A 100 -24.21 -1.26 19.34
N HIS A 101 -23.75 -0.21 20.02
CA HIS A 101 -24.12 1.18 19.73
C HIS A 101 -23.83 1.57 18.28
N SER A 102 -22.68 1.13 17.75
CA SER A 102 -22.29 1.37 16.35
C SER A 102 -23.26 0.73 15.32
N TYR A 103 -23.88 -0.41 15.66
CA TYR A 103 -24.90 -1.05 14.84
C TYR A 103 -26.28 -0.39 15.01
N ASP A 104 -26.69 -0.14 16.24
CA ASP A 104 -27.98 0.47 16.57
C ASP A 104 -28.11 1.89 15.99
N SER A 105 -27.01 2.63 15.95
CA SER A 105 -26.92 3.98 15.35
C SER A 105 -26.70 3.97 13.82
N LYS A 106 -26.77 2.80 13.15
CA LYS A 106 -26.53 2.61 11.71
C LYS A 106 -25.17 3.14 11.21
N ILE A 107 -24.21 3.33 12.09
CA ILE A 107 -22.81 3.67 11.74
C ILE A 107 -22.13 2.47 11.08
N ARG A 108 -22.56 1.27 11.44
CA ARG A 108 -22.17 0.00 10.80
C ARG A 108 -23.40 -0.78 10.38
N VAL A 109 -23.38 -1.33 9.17
CA VAL A 109 -24.44 -2.24 8.69
C VAL A 109 -24.07 -3.66 9.13
N PRO A 110 -24.97 -4.39 9.82
CA PRO A 110 -24.75 -5.78 10.17
C PRO A 110 -24.47 -6.64 8.93
N HIS A 111 -23.64 -7.66 9.07
CA HIS A 111 -23.34 -8.61 8.00
C HIS A 111 -24.59 -9.25 7.36
N GLN A 112 -25.64 -9.41 8.14
CA GLN A 112 -26.93 -9.99 7.73
C GLN A 112 -27.78 -9.06 6.87
N GLU A 113 -27.53 -7.75 6.90
CA GLU A 113 -28.26 -6.73 6.11
C GLU A 113 -27.52 -6.33 4.83
N ARG A 114 -26.46 -7.05 4.46
CA ARG A 114 -25.76 -6.81 3.20
C ARG A 114 -26.43 -7.55 2.06
N PRO A 115 -26.53 -6.92 0.86
CA PRO A 115 -27.05 -7.60 -0.32
C PRO A 115 -26.24 -8.88 -0.65
N VAL A 116 -26.95 -9.94 -0.99
CA VAL A 116 -26.40 -11.26 -1.30
C VAL A 116 -26.87 -11.70 -2.67
N ARG A 117 -26.00 -12.29 -3.45
CA ARG A 117 -26.31 -12.91 -4.74
C ARG A 117 -26.17 -14.43 -4.65
N ILE A 118 -27.09 -15.15 -5.28
CA ILE A 118 -26.92 -16.57 -5.59
C ILE A 118 -26.11 -16.65 -6.88
N VAL A 119 -24.96 -17.35 -6.84
CA VAL A 119 -24.01 -17.39 -7.96
C VAL A 119 -24.59 -18.08 -9.19
N GLU A 120 -25.34 -19.18 -8.98
CA GLU A 120 -25.90 -19.99 -10.05
C GLU A 120 -27.04 -19.33 -10.81
N THR A 121 -27.89 -18.58 -10.10
CA THR A 121 -29.06 -17.91 -10.70
C THR A 121 -28.82 -16.45 -11.05
N GLY A 122 -27.77 -15.83 -10.45
CA GLY A 122 -27.51 -14.40 -10.57
C GLY A 122 -28.49 -13.51 -9.77
N GLU A 123 -29.45 -14.10 -9.07
CA GLU A 123 -30.49 -13.38 -8.32
C GLU A 123 -29.91 -12.68 -7.11
N ILE A 124 -30.30 -11.40 -6.90
CA ILE A 124 -29.76 -10.54 -5.83
C ILE A 124 -30.84 -10.24 -4.81
N PHE A 125 -30.52 -10.41 -3.53
CA PHE A 125 -31.36 -10.15 -2.38
C PHE A 125 -30.76 -9.03 -1.55
N LYS A 126 -31.61 -8.18 -0.92
CA LYS A 126 -31.18 -7.04 -0.10
C LYS A 126 -30.45 -7.47 1.18
N SER A 127 -30.66 -8.72 1.62
CA SER A 127 -30.06 -9.25 2.85
C SER A 127 -29.94 -10.77 2.81
N VAL A 128 -29.08 -11.32 3.68
CA VAL A 128 -28.96 -12.77 3.90
C VAL A 128 -30.31 -13.37 4.33
N LYS A 129 -31.09 -12.63 5.12
CA LYS A 129 -32.40 -13.08 5.61
C LYS A 129 -33.40 -13.22 4.47
N GLU A 130 -33.52 -12.22 3.60
CA GLU A 130 -34.41 -12.27 2.43
C GLU A 130 -34.01 -13.41 1.47
N CYS A 131 -32.72 -13.62 1.27
CA CYS A 131 -32.21 -14.74 0.51
C CYS A 131 -32.61 -16.09 1.13
N ALA A 132 -32.47 -16.23 2.45
CA ALA A 132 -32.84 -17.45 3.17
C ALA A 132 -34.35 -17.73 3.08
N GLU A 133 -35.20 -16.73 3.25
CA GLU A 133 -36.65 -16.85 3.10
C GLU A 133 -37.04 -17.33 1.67
N LYS A 134 -36.39 -16.77 0.65
CA LYS A 134 -36.68 -17.12 -0.76
C LYS A 134 -36.32 -18.54 -1.12
N ILE A 135 -35.19 -19.06 -0.61
CA ILE A 135 -34.76 -20.43 -0.89
C ILE A 135 -35.24 -21.44 0.16
N GLU A 136 -36.12 -21.00 1.08
CA GLU A 136 -36.62 -21.82 2.20
C GLU A 136 -35.48 -22.42 3.06
N GLY A 137 -34.41 -21.65 3.24
CA GLY A 137 -33.19 -22.03 3.96
C GLY A 137 -33.03 -21.27 5.29
N HIS A 138 -31.91 -21.51 5.98
CA HIS A 138 -31.57 -20.80 7.21
C HIS A 138 -30.51 -19.74 6.94
N ASP A 139 -30.69 -18.55 7.46
CA ASP A 139 -29.77 -17.40 7.34
C ASP A 139 -28.37 -17.70 7.92
N CYS A 140 -28.31 -18.52 8.99
CA CYS A 140 -27.05 -18.97 9.58
C CYS A 140 -26.21 -19.85 8.63
N ASP A 141 -26.85 -20.67 7.79
CA ASP A 141 -26.16 -21.55 6.85
C ASP A 141 -25.64 -20.75 5.64
N ILE A 142 -26.45 -19.83 5.11
CA ILE A 142 -26.00 -18.89 4.07
C ILE A 142 -24.85 -18.03 4.59
N SER A 143 -24.96 -17.50 5.83
CA SER A 143 -23.89 -16.75 6.48
C SER A 143 -22.62 -17.57 6.68
N ARG A 144 -22.73 -18.89 6.90
CA ARG A 144 -21.61 -19.83 6.97
C ARG A 144 -20.97 -19.99 5.58
N CYS A 145 -21.75 -20.20 4.54
CA CYS A 145 -21.28 -20.26 3.15
C CYS A 145 -20.54 -18.97 2.77
N LEU A 146 -21.11 -17.82 3.03
CA LEU A 146 -20.53 -16.49 2.77
C LEU A 146 -19.21 -16.26 3.52
N ARG A 147 -19.09 -16.70 4.78
CA ARG A 147 -17.84 -16.60 5.56
C ARG A 147 -16.75 -17.54 5.05
N GLN A 148 -17.12 -18.69 4.55
CA GLN A 148 -16.18 -19.71 4.09
C GLN A 148 -15.79 -19.53 2.62
N SER A 149 -16.68 -19.02 1.77
CA SER A 149 -16.34 -18.61 0.39
C SER A 149 -15.40 -17.39 0.38
N THR A 150 -15.44 -16.53 1.38
CA THR A 150 -14.47 -15.42 1.56
C THR A 150 -13.11 -15.88 2.10
N ALA A 151 -13.03 -17.03 2.76
CA ALA A 151 -11.79 -17.55 3.38
C ALA A 151 -10.96 -18.44 2.43
N LYS A 152 -11.57 -19.02 1.40
CA LYS A 152 -10.89 -19.86 0.39
C LYS A 152 -11.34 -19.33 -0.97
N GLY A 153 -10.46 -18.64 -1.68
CA GLY A 153 -10.77 -18.08 -2.99
C GLY A 153 -11.54 -19.07 -3.87
N LEU A 154 -12.40 -18.57 -4.74
CA LEU A 154 -13.38 -19.20 -5.64
C LEU A 154 -12.91 -20.41 -6.50
N MET A 155 -11.80 -21.06 -6.20
CA MET A 155 -11.17 -22.10 -7.02
C MET A 155 -11.01 -23.45 -6.31
N GLN A 156 -11.99 -23.89 -5.52
CA GLN A 156 -12.11 -25.34 -5.26
C GLN A 156 -13.52 -25.78 -5.60
N ALA A 157 -13.63 -26.76 -6.47
CA ALA A 157 -14.87 -27.38 -6.96
C ALA A 157 -15.77 -28.00 -5.86
N ASN A 158 -15.46 -27.76 -4.57
CA ASN A 158 -16.22 -28.16 -3.40
C ASN A 158 -16.40 -26.95 -2.45
N GLY A 159 -16.79 -25.79 -2.97
CA GLY A 159 -17.21 -24.63 -2.17
C GLY A 159 -18.36 -25.02 -1.26
N TYR A 160 -18.41 -24.44 -0.04
CA TYR A 160 -19.51 -24.68 0.88
C TYR A 160 -20.81 -24.14 0.27
N THR A 161 -21.73 -25.06 -0.01
CA THR A 161 -23.05 -24.78 -0.56
C THR A 161 -24.12 -24.99 0.49
N HIS A 162 -25.21 -24.22 0.39
CA HIS A 162 -26.43 -24.52 1.09
C HIS A 162 -27.50 -24.81 0.02
N LYS A 163 -28.15 -25.96 0.12
CA LYS A 163 -29.08 -26.49 -0.91
C LYS A 163 -28.49 -26.53 -2.33
N GLY A 164 -27.17 -26.80 -2.45
CA GLY A 164 -26.47 -26.88 -3.73
C GLY A 164 -26.16 -25.51 -4.37
N LEU A 165 -26.46 -24.40 -3.66
CA LEU A 165 -26.23 -23.03 -4.16
C LEU A 165 -25.01 -22.37 -3.48
N HIS A 166 -24.29 -21.58 -4.26
CA HIS A 166 -23.20 -20.73 -3.78
C HIS A 166 -23.67 -19.29 -3.57
N PHE A 167 -23.11 -18.61 -2.57
CA PHE A 167 -23.52 -17.26 -2.20
C PHE A 167 -22.32 -16.31 -2.15
N GLU A 168 -22.53 -15.08 -2.61
CA GLU A 168 -21.56 -14.00 -2.48
C GLU A 168 -22.23 -12.69 -2.05
N TYR A 169 -21.50 -11.82 -1.30
CA TYR A 169 -22.00 -10.49 -1.01
C TYR A 169 -21.93 -9.60 -2.24
N VAL A 170 -23.02 -8.89 -2.53
CA VAL A 170 -23.03 -7.86 -3.57
C VAL A 170 -22.49 -6.57 -2.96
N ASN A 171 -21.30 -6.15 -3.39
CA ASN A 171 -20.78 -4.83 -3.08
C ASN A 171 -21.24 -3.86 -4.18
N GLU A 172 -22.10 -2.92 -3.84
CA GLU A 172 -22.64 -1.90 -4.77
C GLU A 172 -21.59 -1.02 -5.46
N GLN A 173 -20.31 -1.20 -5.13
CA GLN A 173 -19.19 -0.42 -5.66
C GLN A 173 -18.03 -1.26 -6.24
N GLN A 174 -18.21 -2.55 -6.48
CA GLN A 174 -17.25 -3.24 -7.34
C GLN A 174 -17.44 -2.73 -8.78
N PRO A 175 -16.35 -2.38 -9.49
CA PRO A 175 -16.46 -2.18 -10.94
C PRO A 175 -17.18 -3.41 -11.48
N SER A 176 -18.24 -3.20 -12.26
CA SER A 176 -19.05 -4.25 -12.83
C SER A 176 -18.11 -5.34 -13.36
N LYS A 177 -18.13 -6.52 -12.74
CA LYS A 177 -17.69 -7.71 -13.44
C LYS A 177 -18.74 -7.89 -14.51
N ASN A 178 -18.49 -7.36 -15.68
CA ASN A 178 -19.03 -8.00 -16.85
C ASN A 178 -18.66 -9.48 -16.71
N THR A 179 -19.50 -10.36 -17.18
CA THR A 179 -19.24 -11.79 -17.33
C THR A 179 -17.91 -12.09 -18.03
N ASP A 180 -17.16 -11.06 -18.32
CA ASP A 180 -15.96 -11.00 -19.12
C ASP A 180 -14.70 -11.27 -18.30
N PHE A 181 -13.79 -11.94 -18.93
CA PHE A 181 -12.47 -12.33 -18.41
C PHE A 181 -11.63 -11.15 -17.89
N LEU A 182 -11.84 -9.95 -18.46
CA LEU A 182 -11.26 -8.68 -18.06
C LEU A 182 -12.34 -7.72 -17.55
N TYR A 183 -11.96 -6.83 -16.64
CA TYR A 183 -12.77 -5.67 -16.28
C TYR A 183 -12.85 -4.67 -17.45
N ASP A 184 -13.91 -3.86 -17.51
CA ASP A 184 -14.11 -2.86 -18.58
C ASP A 184 -12.91 -1.96 -18.81
N PHE A 185 -12.32 -1.42 -17.75
CA PHE A 185 -11.13 -0.57 -17.84
C PHE A 185 -9.89 -1.30 -18.38
N GLN A 186 -9.78 -2.61 -18.12
CA GLN A 186 -8.71 -3.46 -18.68
C GLN A 186 -8.97 -3.72 -20.16
N MET A 187 -10.21 -4.02 -20.53
CA MET A 187 -10.61 -4.22 -21.92
C MET A 187 -10.42 -2.92 -22.73
N GLU A 188 -10.76 -1.77 -22.15
CA GLU A 188 -10.51 -0.47 -22.76
C GLU A 188 -9.01 -0.21 -22.97
N ALA A 189 -8.18 -0.57 -21.98
CA ALA A 189 -6.73 -0.50 -22.12
C ALA A 189 -6.20 -1.41 -23.24
N VAL A 190 -6.71 -2.63 -23.37
CA VAL A 190 -6.39 -3.55 -24.46
C VAL A 190 -6.79 -2.96 -25.82
N LYS A 191 -7.97 -2.33 -25.94
CA LYS A 191 -8.42 -1.67 -27.19
C LYS A 191 -7.51 -0.52 -27.60
N LYS A 192 -6.97 0.24 -26.65
CA LYS A 192 -6.07 1.38 -26.87
C LYS A 192 -4.62 0.96 -27.06
N ALA A 193 -4.23 -0.20 -26.53
CA ALA A 193 -2.87 -0.70 -26.60
C ALA A 193 -2.44 -1.01 -28.03
N ARG A 194 -1.17 -0.83 -28.28
CA ARG A 194 -0.49 -1.13 -29.54
C ARG A 194 0.93 -1.54 -29.24
N ASN A 195 1.62 -2.10 -30.23
CA ASN A 195 3.04 -2.39 -30.10
C ASN A 195 3.81 -1.13 -29.64
N GLY A 196 4.64 -1.27 -28.63
CA GLY A 196 5.40 -0.18 -28.02
C GLY A 196 4.68 0.62 -26.93
N SER A 197 3.49 0.21 -26.49
CA SER A 197 2.75 0.86 -25.41
C SER A 197 3.29 0.52 -24.02
N ILE A 198 3.04 1.42 -23.09
CA ILE A 198 3.22 1.20 -21.65
C ILE A 198 1.83 1.11 -21.02
N LEU A 199 1.46 -0.04 -20.46
CA LEU A 199 0.27 -0.17 -19.62
C LEU A 199 0.58 0.38 -18.24
N ASN A 200 0.08 1.58 -17.97
CA ASN A 200 0.24 2.27 -16.71
C ASN A 200 -0.94 2.00 -15.78
N GLY A 201 -0.70 1.29 -14.71
CA GLY A 201 -1.75 0.98 -13.76
C GLY A 201 -1.20 0.83 -12.34
N SER A 202 -1.98 1.22 -11.35
CA SER A 202 -1.62 1.06 -9.95
C SER A 202 -1.27 -0.40 -9.61
N VAL A 203 -0.62 -0.61 -8.47
CA VAL A 203 -0.36 -1.98 -7.96
C VAL A 203 -1.70 -2.69 -7.78
N GLY A 204 -1.81 -3.92 -8.29
CA GLY A 204 -3.06 -4.70 -8.21
C GLY A 204 -4.15 -4.35 -9.23
N SER A 205 -3.88 -3.51 -10.24
CA SER A 205 -4.83 -3.22 -11.33
C SER A 205 -4.97 -4.35 -12.38
N GLY A 206 -4.25 -5.47 -12.23
CA GLY A 206 -4.30 -6.60 -13.15
C GLY A 206 -3.52 -6.38 -14.45
N LYS A 207 -2.48 -5.56 -14.44
CA LYS A 207 -1.61 -5.29 -15.60
C LYS A 207 -1.09 -6.56 -16.27
N SER A 208 -0.68 -7.57 -15.48
CA SER A 208 -0.15 -8.83 -16.00
C SER A 208 -1.17 -9.56 -16.88
N ARG A 209 -2.40 -9.68 -16.39
CA ARG A 209 -3.52 -10.27 -17.13
C ARG A 209 -3.87 -9.47 -18.39
N THR A 210 -3.94 -8.14 -18.26
CA THR A 210 -4.23 -7.23 -19.39
C THR A 210 -3.14 -7.32 -20.46
N GLY A 211 -1.87 -7.37 -20.07
CA GLY A 211 -0.76 -7.50 -21.00
C GLY A 211 -0.73 -8.85 -21.72
N LEU A 212 -1.03 -9.94 -21.00
CA LEU A 212 -1.19 -11.27 -21.63
C LEU A 212 -2.40 -11.32 -22.56
N PHE A 213 -3.51 -10.66 -22.19
CA PHE A 213 -4.67 -10.60 -23.07
C PHE A 213 -4.36 -9.83 -24.36
N TYR A 214 -3.60 -8.75 -24.27
CA TYR A 214 -3.13 -8.02 -25.44
C TYR A 214 -2.29 -8.92 -26.37
N TYR A 215 -1.28 -9.64 -25.81
CA TYR A 215 -0.52 -10.63 -26.58
C TYR A 215 -1.43 -11.68 -27.21
N PHE A 216 -2.37 -12.23 -26.45
CA PHE A 216 -3.30 -13.28 -26.90
C PHE A 216 -4.16 -12.79 -28.06
N LYS A 217 -4.73 -11.59 -27.95
CA LYS A 217 -5.52 -10.92 -29.00
C LYS A 217 -4.72 -10.67 -30.27
N GLU A 218 -3.51 -10.14 -30.14
CA GLU A 218 -2.66 -9.82 -31.30
C GLU A 218 -2.22 -11.09 -32.07
N ASN A 219 -2.29 -12.26 -31.44
CA ASN A 219 -2.04 -13.56 -32.09
C ASN A 219 -3.33 -14.26 -32.52
N GLY A 220 -4.47 -13.56 -32.53
CA GLY A 220 -5.76 -14.05 -33.04
C GLY A 220 -6.60 -14.83 -32.04
N GLY A 221 -6.23 -14.81 -30.76
CA GLY A 221 -7.01 -15.38 -29.67
C GLY A 221 -8.06 -14.41 -29.12
N TRP A 222 -9.10 -14.92 -28.47
CA TRP A 222 -10.13 -14.14 -27.81
C TRP A 222 -10.76 -14.91 -26.66
N ILE A 223 -11.09 -14.23 -25.58
CA ILE A 223 -11.84 -14.80 -24.44
C ILE A 223 -12.97 -13.82 -24.09
N GLU A 224 -14.21 -14.31 -24.11
CA GLU A 224 -15.40 -13.54 -23.76
C GLU A 224 -16.38 -14.46 -23.03
N GLY A 225 -16.66 -14.15 -21.77
CA GLY A 225 -17.46 -15.04 -20.92
C GLY A 225 -16.85 -16.43 -20.79
N SER A 226 -17.59 -17.46 -21.23
CA SER A 226 -17.15 -18.86 -21.34
C SER A 226 -16.46 -19.18 -22.65
N ASP A 227 -16.54 -18.30 -23.64
CA ASP A 227 -16.09 -18.57 -24.99
C ASP A 227 -14.58 -18.34 -25.11
N TYR A 228 -13.89 -19.37 -25.56
CA TYR A 228 -12.46 -19.37 -25.74
C TYR A 228 -12.09 -19.63 -27.20
N THR A 229 -11.63 -18.60 -27.89
CA THR A 229 -11.07 -18.69 -29.24
C THR A 229 -9.55 -18.82 -29.15
N PRO A 230 -8.94 -19.93 -29.60
CA PRO A 230 -7.50 -20.11 -29.52
C PRO A 230 -6.74 -19.15 -30.45
N MET A 231 -5.48 -18.88 -30.13
CA MET A 231 -4.57 -18.12 -31.00
C MET A 231 -4.39 -18.85 -32.34
N LYS A 232 -4.39 -18.09 -33.44
CA LYS A 232 -4.18 -18.64 -34.80
C LYS A 232 -2.69 -18.71 -35.15
N ASN A 233 -1.92 -17.70 -34.77
CA ASN A 233 -0.50 -17.57 -35.12
C ASN A 233 0.32 -17.20 -33.86
N PRO A 234 0.49 -18.13 -32.91
CA PRO A 234 1.16 -17.86 -31.65
C PRO A 234 2.64 -17.57 -31.85
N LYS A 235 3.08 -16.34 -31.56
CA LYS A 235 4.50 -15.95 -31.50
C LYS A 235 5.11 -16.49 -30.21
N ASP A 236 6.42 -16.72 -30.22
CA ASP A 236 7.18 -16.96 -29.00
C ASP A 236 6.99 -15.81 -28.01
N LEU A 237 6.76 -16.11 -26.75
CA LEU A 237 6.51 -15.15 -25.69
C LEU A 237 7.67 -15.08 -24.69
N TYR A 238 8.23 -13.91 -24.50
CA TYR A 238 9.27 -13.64 -23.52
C TYR A 238 8.75 -12.63 -22.49
N ILE A 239 8.61 -13.05 -21.25
CA ILE A 239 8.20 -12.21 -20.12
C ILE A 239 9.46 -11.87 -19.31
N ILE A 240 9.85 -10.62 -19.35
CA ILE A 240 11.01 -10.12 -18.60
C ILE A 240 10.50 -9.38 -17.36
N THR A 241 10.77 -9.91 -16.19
CA THR A 241 10.23 -9.45 -14.92
C THR A 241 11.33 -9.28 -13.85
N THR A 242 10.98 -9.10 -12.60
CA THR A 242 11.96 -9.12 -11.49
C THR A 242 12.37 -10.56 -11.19
N ALA A 243 13.60 -10.77 -10.67
CA ALA A 243 14.05 -12.10 -10.28
C ALA A 243 13.09 -12.76 -9.30
N LYS A 244 12.55 -12.00 -8.37
CA LYS A 244 11.58 -12.46 -7.37
C LYS A 244 10.28 -12.97 -7.99
N LYS A 245 9.68 -12.22 -8.93
CA LYS A 245 8.43 -12.66 -9.62
C LYS A 245 8.67 -13.87 -10.52
N ARG A 246 9.86 -14.01 -11.11
CA ARG A 246 10.25 -15.22 -11.82
C ARG A 246 10.28 -16.42 -10.87
N ASP A 247 10.97 -16.27 -9.74
CA ASP A 247 11.23 -17.36 -8.79
C ASP A 247 9.98 -17.75 -7.98
N SER A 248 9.03 -16.80 -7.78
CA SER A 248 7.73 -17.08 -7.12
C SER A 248 6.71 -17.78 -8.02
N LEU A 249 7.01 -17.95 -9.31
CA LEU A 249 6.14 -18.58 -10.31
C LEU A 249 4.76 -17.88 -10.47
N GLU A 250 4.64 -16.62 -10.06
CA GLU A 250 3.38 -15.85 -10.19
C GLU A 250 2.85 -15.80 -11.62
N TRP A 251 3.75 -15.76 -12.60
CA TRP A 251 3.38 -15.76 -14.01
C TRP A 251 2.74 -17.06 -14.49
N ASN A 252 3.04 -18.19 -13.87
CA ASN A 252 2.47 -19.49 -14.28
C ASN A 252 0.96 -19.50 -14.07
N ALA A 253 0.46 -18.91 -12.99
CA ALA A 253 -0.97 -18.80 -12.73
C ALA A 253 -1.69 -17.90 -13.77
N GLU A 254 -1.04 -16.80 -14.19
CA GLU A 254 -1.61 -15.91 -15.22
C GLU A 254 -1.53 -16.55 -16.61
N LEU A 255 -0.46 -17.26 -16.96
CA LEU A 255 -0.28 -17.97 -18.23
C LEU A 255 -1.33 -19.08 -18.43
N ALA A 256 -1.66 -19.80 -17.36
CA ALA A 256 -2.62 -20.92 -17.39
C ALA A 256 -4.00 -20.50 -17.94
N TRP A 257 -4.45 -19.27 -17.66
CA TRP A 257 -5.71 -18.74 -18.20
C TRP A 257 -5.75 -18.70 -19.73
N TYR A 258 -4.60 -18.58 -20.37
CA TYR A 258 -4.44 -18.51 -21.83
C TYR A 258 -3.99 -19.85 -22.42
N ARG A 259 -4.00 -20.93 -21.63
CA ARG A 259 -3.46 -22.26 -22.00
C ARG A 259 -1.98 -22.19 -22.42
N LEU A 260 -1.23 -21.26 -21.84
CA LEU A 260 0.22 -21.09 -22.03
C LEU A 260 0.97 -21.69 -20.83
N SER A 261 2.16 -22.24 -21.09
CA SER A 261 3.04 -22.78 -20.07
C SER A 261 4.51 -22.57 -20.44
N THR A 262 5.35 -22.36 -19.43
CA THR A 262 6.81 -22.37 -19.59
C THR A 262 7.36 -23.79 -19.80
N ASP A 263 6.59 -24.82 -19.44
CA ASP A 263 6.85 -26.20 -19.77
C ASP A 263 6.35 -26.50 -21.19
N PRO A 264 7.23 -26.87 -22.15
CA PRO A 264 6.83 -27.11 -23.53
C PRO A 264 5.78 -28.23 -23.68
N GLU A 265 5.79 -29.25 -22.83
CA GLU A 265 4.83 -30.35 -22.87
C GLU A 265 3.43 -29.92 -22.46
N SER A 266 3.34 -29.02 -21.48
CA SER A 266 2.10 -28.48 -20.97
C SER A 266 1.57 -27.28 -21.76
N ASN A 267 2.37 -26.72 -22.70
CA ASN A 267 1.97 -25.57 -23.49
C ASN A 267 1.07 -25.99 -24.67
N TYR A 268 -0.20 -25.58 -24.65
CA TYR A 268 -1.17 -25.93 -25.68
C TYR A 268 -0.74 -25.53 -27.10
N TYR A 269 -0.12 -24.38 -27.26
CA TYR A 269 0.26 -23.83 -28.58
C TYR A 269 1.62 -24.29 -29.09
N LYS A 270 2.42 -24.96 -28.26
CA LYS A 270 3.77 -25.43 -28.60
C LYS A 270 4.74 -24.31 -29.02
N ASN A 271 4.37 -23.03 -28.89
CA ASN A 271 5.29 -21.91 -29.01
C ASN A 271 6.16 -21.80 -27.76
N LYS A 272 7.31 -21.15 -27.87
CA LYS A 272 8.20 -20.97 -26.74
C LYS A 272 7.64 -19.91 -25.79
N VAL A 273 7.54 -20.24 -24.49
CA VAL A 273 7.18 -19.31 -23.43
C VAL A 273 8.30 -19.26 -22.40
N VAL A 274 8.86 -18.08 -22.17
CA VAL A 274 9.97 -17.86 -21.23
C VAL A 274 9.61 -16.79 -20.23
N VAL A 275 9.82 -17.05 -18.95
CA VAL A 275 9.76 -16.07 -17.87
C VAL A 275 11.15 -15.94 -17.29
N ASP A 276 11.77 -14.75 -17.41
CA ASP A 276 13.13 -14.52 -16.89
C ASP A 276 13.28 -13.12 -16.29
N SER A 277 14.39 -12.90 -15.62
CA SER A 277 14.65 -11.63 -14.93
C SER A 277 15.33 -10.61 -15.83
N TRP A 278 15.15 -9.32 -15.50
CA TRP A 278 15.85 -8.21 -16.12
C TRP A 278 17.39 -8.39 -16.12
N ASN A 279 17.94 -9.09 -15.14
CA ASN A 279 19.38 -9.37 -15.09
C ASN A 279 19.86 -10.18 -16.30
N ASN A 280 18.98 -10.97 -16.87
CA ASN A 280 19.27 -11.87 -17.99
C ASN A 280 18.84 -11.30 -19.35
N ILE A 281 18.25 -10.12 -19.44
CA ILE A 281 17.67 -9.56 -20.67
C ILE A 281 18.65 -9.57 -21.87
N LYS A 282 19.95 -9.46 -21.61
CA LYS A 282 20.98 -9.50 -22.67
C LYS A 282 20.98 -10.80 -23.48
N LYS A 283 20.57 -11.93 -22.89
CA LYS A 283 20.47 -13.24 -23.57
C LYS A 283 19.50 -13.23 -24.74
N TYR A 284 18.53 -12.29 -24.71
CA TYR A 284 17.42 -12.21 -25.65
C TYR A 284 17.58 -11.11 -26.70
N ALA A 285 18.72 -10.39 -26.69
CA ALA A 285 18.94 -9.22 -27.55
C ALA A 285 18.96 -9.52 -29.05
N GLU A 286 19.23 -10.77 -29.44
CA GLU A 286 19.29 -11.19 -30.84
C GLU A 286 18.05 -11.97 -31.30
N ILE A 287 17.03 -12.13 -30.44
CA ILE A 287 15.75 -12.76 -30.78
C ILE A 287 14.99 -11.86 -31.78
N LYS A 288 14.31 -12.51 -32.72
CA LYS A 288 13.50 -11.83 -33.76
C LYS A 288 12.15 -12.50 -33.93
N GLY A 289 11.11 -11.70 -34.27
CA GLY A 289 9.79 -12.19 -34.57
C GLY A 289 8.99 -12.70 -33.36
N ALA A 290 9.46 -12.46 -32.15
CA ALA A 290 8.81 -12.83 -30.89
C ALA A 290 7.99 -11.67 -30.32
N PHE A 291 7.27 -11.94 -29.22
CA PHE A 291 6.60 -10.93 -28.40
C PHE A 291 7.26 -10.82 -27.03
N PHE A 292 7.56 -9.60 -26.60
CA PHE A 292 8.15 -9.31 -25.30
C PHE A 292 7.16 -8.57 -24.39
N LEU A 293 6.89 -9.14 -23.23
CA LEU A 293 6.15 -8.50 -22.15
C LEU A 293 7.16 -8.10 -21.07
N LEU A 294 7.35 -6.79 -20.89
CA LEU A 294 8.36 -6.22 -20.02
C LEU A 294 7.68 -5.71 -18.73
N ASP A 295 7.77 -6.51 -17.68
CA ASP A 295 7.10 -6.24 -16.41
C ASP A 295 8.03 -5.46 -15.46
N GLU A 296 7.48 -4.43 -14.83
CA GLU A 296 8.22 -3.44 -14.01
C GLU A 296 9.28 -2.67 -14.82
N ASP A 297 8.91 -1.47 -15.26
CA ASP A 297 9.77 -0.63 -16.09
C ASP A 297 11.17 -0.42 -15.47
N ARG A 298 12.21 -0.87 -16.20
CA ARG A 298 13.62 -0.76 -15.84
C ARG A 298 14.47 -0.08 -16.92
N VAL A 299 13.81 0.55 -17.91
CA VAL A 299 14.48 1.14 -19.08
C VAL A 299 14.62 2.66 -19.00
N THR A 300 14.54 3.23 -17.81
CA THR A 300 14.65 4.67 -17.56
C THR A 300 16.08 5.24 -17.64
N GLY A 301 17.10 4.41 -17.45
CA GLY A 301 18.51 4.82 -17.47
C GLY A 301 19.20 4.73 -18.82
N SER A 302 20.51 4.46 -18.81
CA SER A 302 21.35 4.28 -20.01
C SER A 302 22.24 3.03 -19.92
N GLY A 303 21.92 2.15 -18.98
CA GLY A 303 22.70 0.96 -18.67
C GLY A 303 22.55 -0.18 -19.68
N ALA A 304 23.10 -1.32 -19.33
CA ALA A 304 23.11 -2.51 -20.17
C ALA A 304 21.70 -3.04 -20.50
N TRP A 305 20.75 -2.88 -19.59
CA TRP A 305 19.35 -3.30 -19.79
C TRP A 305 18.68 -2.49 -20.91
N VAL A 306 18.90 -1.17 -20.92
CA VAL A 306 18.35 -0.28 -21.96
C VAL A 306 18.94 -0.61 -23.32
N LYS A 307 20.24 -0.89 -23.39
CA LYS A 307 20.90 -1.30 -24.65
C LYS A 307 20.31 -2.61 -25.19
N ALA A 308 20.10 -3.60 -24.32
CA ALA A 308 19.45 -4.86 -24.68
C ALA A 308 18.00 -4.65 -25.12
N PHE A 309 17.22 -3.86 -24.37
CA PHE A 309 15.85 -3.51 -24.72
C PHE A 309 15.74 -2.88 -26.11
N LEU A 310 16.59 -1.89 -26.44
CA LEU A 310 16.57 -1.24 -27.75
C LEU A 310 16.85 -2.20 -28.91
N LYS A 311 17.72 -3.21 -28.70
CA LYS A 311 17.96 -4.27 -29.69
C LYS A 311 16.76 -5.19 -29.84
N ILE A 312 16.14 -5.60 -28.74
CA ILE A 312 14.92 -6.42 -28.72
C ILE A 312 13.79 -5.70 -29.44
N ALA A 313 13.52 -4.45 -29.07
CA ALA A 313 12.41 -3.66 -29.57
C ALA A 313 12.46 -3.41 -31.10
N LYS A 314 13.68 -3.43 -31.67
CA LYS A 314 13.87 -3.23 -33.12
C LYS A 314 13.30 -4.37 -33.97
N ASN A 315 13.27 -5.61 -33.45
CA ASN A 315 12.97 -6.80 -34.25
C ASN A 315 11.80 -7.63 -33.71
N ASN A 316 11.15 -7.16 -32.64
CA ASN A 316 10.08 -7.91 -31.95
C ASN A 316 8.93 -6.99 -31.59
N ASP A 317 7.76 -7.55 -31.34
CA ASP A 317 6.66 -6.84 -30.72
C ASP A 317 6.85 -6.81 -29.20
N TRP A 318 6.40 -5.73 -28.59
CA TRP A 318 6.60 -5.56 -27.15
C TRP A 318 5.61 -4.58 -26.51
N ILE A 319 5.35 -4.79 -25.21
CA ILE A 319 4.69 -3.81 -24.34
C ILE A 319 5.39 -3.79 -22.98
N ILE A 320 5.27 -2.66 -22.28
CA ILE A 320 5.77 -2.49 -20.90
C ILE A 320 4.58 -2.44 -19.94
N LEU A 321 4.72 -3.09 -18.79
CA LEU A 321 3.79 -3.00 -17.67
C LEU A 321 4.46 -2.18 -16.56
N SER A 322 3.86 -1.09 -16.12
CA SER A 322 4.43 -0.26 -15.06
C SER A 322 3.37 0.36 -14.16
N ALA A 323 3.68 0.50 -12.87
CA ALA A 323 2.92 1.33 -11.96
C ALA A 323 3.54 2.74 -11.83
N THR A 324 4.79 2.90 -12.27
CA THR A 324 5.57 4.13 -12.18
C THR A 324 6.42 4.27 -13.45
N PRO A 325 5.81 4.64 -14.58
CA PRO A 325 6.46 4.59 -15.90
C PRO A 325 7.58 5.63 -16.09
N GLY A 326 7.66 6.63 -15.22
CA GLY A 326 8.68 7.66 -15.22
C GLY A 326 8.13 9.00 -14.73
N ASP A 327 8.98 9.77 -14.03
CA ASP A 327 8.62 11.08 -13.46
C ASP A 327 9.02 12.24 -14.37
N THR A 328 10.03 12.02 -15.22
CA THR A 328 10.57 13.04 -16.15
C THR A 328 10.53 12.57 -17.60
N TYR A 329 10.57 13.49 -18.55
CA TYR A 329 10.64 13.12 -19.97
C TYR A 329 11.89 12.31 -20.30
N MET A 330 12.97 12.50 -19.53
CA MET A 330 14.20 11.73 -19.71
C MET A 330 14.02 10.25 -19.36
N ASP A 331 13.04 9.88 -18.57
CA ASP A 331 12.77 8.48 -18.26
C ASP A 331 12.14 7.73 -19.46
N TYR A 332 11.52 8.46 -20.39
CA TYR A 332 10.88 7.90 -21.58
C TYR A 332 11.77 7.85 -22.83
N TRP A 333 13.01 8.39 -22.79
CA TRP A 333 13.83 8.49 -23.99
C TRP A 333 14.05 7.15 -24.71
N ALA A 334 14.28 6.06 -23.97
CA ALA A 334 14.49 4.75 -24.55
C ALA A 334 13.25 4.20 -25.24
N VAL A 335 12.07 4.40 -24.63
CA VAL A 335 10.79 4.01 -25.20
C VAL A 335 10.46 4.86 -26.41
N PHE A 336 10.78 6.14 -26.41
CA PHE A 336 10.61 7.02 -27.57
C PHE A 336 11.48 6.60 -28.76
N VAL A 337 12.74 6.21 -28.49
CA VAL A 337 13.64 5.66 -29.51
C VAL A 337 13.13 4.32 -30.01
N ALA A 338 12.70 3.43 -29.14
CA ALA A 338 12.15 2.12 -29.51
C ALA A 338 10.88 2.22 -30.37
N ASN A 339 10.08 3.29 -30.17
CA ASN A 339 8.90 3.61 -31.00
C ASN A 339 9.26 4.39 -32.29
N GLY A 340 10.54 4.65 -32.57
CA GLY A 340 11.00 5.35 -33.76
C GLY A 340 10.76 6.87 -33.77
N PHE A 341 10.41 7.49 -32.62
CA PHE A 341 10.20 8.93 -32.55
C PHE A 341 11.50 9.73 -32.60
N TYR A 342 12.61 9.13 -32.19
CA TYR A 342 13.97 9.63 -32.26
C TYR A 342 14.93 8.51 -32.69
N LYS A 343 16.02 8.89 -33.36
CA LYS A 343 17.04 7.93 -33.79
C LYS A 343 17.84 7.36 -32.60
N ASN A 344 18.11 8.21 -31.63
CA ASN A 344 18.88 7.86 -30.44
C ASN A 344 18.70 8.88 -29.30
N LYS A 345 19.32 8.60 -28.15
CA LYS A 345 19.31 9.46 -26.97
C LYS A 345 19.86 10.87 -27.24
N THR A 346 20.90 10.98 -28.02
CA THR A 346 21.59 12.25 -28.33
C THR A 346 20.65 13.20 -29.10
N GLU A 347 19.93 12.68 -30.08
CA GLU A 347 18.92 13.45 -30.81
C GLU A 347 17.81 13.96 -29.89
N PHE A 348 17.25 13.08 -29.04
CA PHE A 348 16.25 13.47 -28.02
C PHE A 348 16.78 14.57 -27.09
N GLN A 349 18.02 14.42 -26.59
CA GLN A 349 18.63 15.39 -25.69
C GLN A 349 18.87 16.74 -26.36
N ARG A 350 19.39 16.72 -27.59
CA ARG A 350 19.65 17.94 -28.39
C ARG A 350 18.37 18.73 -28.64
N GLU A 351 17.25 18.04 -28.90
CA GLU A 351 15.99 18.69 -29.23
C GLU A 351 15.23 19.18 -28.00
N HIS A 352 15.39 18.52 -26.84
CA HIS A 352 14.48 18.75 -25.72
C HIS A 352 15.13 19.08 -24.38
N VAL A 353 16.45 18.91 -24.21
CA VAL A 353 17.09 19.05 -22.90
C VAL A 353 18.01 20.26 -22.87
N VAL A 354 17.76 21.16 -21.93
CA VAL A 354 18.65 22.29 -21.62
C VAL A 354 19.40 21.94 -20.34
N TYR A 355 20.72 21.94 -20.42
CA TYR A 355 21.59 21.69 -19.27
C TYR A 355 22.01 22.99 -18.59
N SER A 356 22.13 22.96 -17.28
CA SER A 356 22.64 24.08 -16.49
C SER A 356 24.09 24.37 -16.85
N ARG A 357 24.39 25.64 -17.13
CA ARG A 357 25.74 26.13 -17.41
C ARG A 357 26.60 26.30 -16.15
N PHE A 358 25.96 26.30 -14.98
CA PHE A 358 26.63 26.54 -13.70
C PHE A 358 26.90 25.26 -12.90
N ALA A 359 26.38 24.12 -13.32
CA ALA A 359 26.56 22.86 -12.62
C ALA A 359 27.88 22.18 -13.00
N LYS A 360 28.62 21.70 -12.01
CA LYS A 360 29.88 20.96 -12.19
C LYS A 360 29.73 19.67 -13.02
N PHE A 361 28.54 19.06 -12.98
CA PHE A 361 28.16 17.88 -13.75
C PHE A 361 26.90 18.17 -14.58
N PRO A 362 26.64 17.45 -15.69
CA PRO A 362 25.46 17.66 -16.52
C PRO A 362 24.17 17.55 -15.68
N GLN A 363 23.55 18.67 -15.36
CA GLN A 363 22.29 18.76 -14.64
C GLN A 363 21.24 19.37 -15.57
N ILE A 364 20.12 18.69 -15.74
CA ILE A 364 19.00 19.18 -16.54
C ILE A 364 18.42 20.37 -15.82
N GLU A 365 18.41 21.53 -16.50
CA GLU A 365 17.78 22.77 -16.03
C GLU A 365 16.31 22.79 -16.38
N ARG A 366 15.99 22.51 -17.65
CA ARG A 366 14.59 22.48 -18.15
C ARG A 366 14.47 21.65 -19.40
N TYR A 367 13.23 21.34 -19.75
CA TYR A 367 12.86 20.77 -21.05
C TYR A 367 12.26 21.83 -21.96
N ILE A 368 12.48 21.69 -23.28
CA ILE A 368 11.90 22.53 -24.32
C ILE A 368 11.05 21.66 -25.26
N GLY A 369 10.07 22.28 -25.94
CA GLY A 369 9.15 21.54 -26.81
C GLY A 369 8.25 20.54 -26.06
N THR A 370 7.90 20.83 -24.82
CA THR A 370 7.16 19.92 -23.91
C THR A 370 5.81 19.50 -24.45
N GLN A 371 5.12 20.33 -25.24
CA GLN A 371 3.86 19.96 -25.89
C GLN A 371 4.02 18.76 -26.85
N ARG A 372 5.17 18.67 -27.56
CA ARG A 372 5.49 17.51 -28.39
C ARG A 372 5.75 16.29 -27.51
N LEU A 373 6.52 16.45 -26.45
CA LEU A 373 6.83 15.36 -25.50
C LEU A 373 5.57 14.82 -24.82
N ASP A 374 4.65 15.69 -24.42
CA ASP A 374 3.35 15.28 -23.85
C ASP A 374 2.51 14.50 -24.86
N ARG A 375 2.45 14.96 -26.12
CA ARG A 375 1.73 14.21 -27.17
C ARG A 375 2.35 12.83 -27.41
N LEU A 376 3.67 12.73 -27.46
CA LEU A 376 4.36 11.45 -27.63
C LEU A 376 4.14 10.53 -26.43
N ARG A 377 4.24 11.06 -25.22
CA ARG A 377 3.96 10.31 -23.98
C ARG A 377 2.53 9.79 -23.97
N ASN A 378 1.54 10.63 -24.23
CA ASN A 378 0.13 10.24 -24.27
C ASN A 378 -0.17 9.23 -25.39
N ARG A 379 0.65 9.18 -26.43
CA ARG A 379 0.53 8.20 -27.49
C ARG A 379 0.97 6.79 -27.08
N ILE A 380 1.91 6.65 -26.16
CA ILE A 380 2.46 5.36 -25.71
C ILE A 380 1.93 4.91 -24.34
N LEU A 381 1.53 5.87 -23.50
CA LEU A 381 1.08 5.61 -22.13
C LEU A 381 -0.43 5.32 -22.14
N ILE A 382 -0.80 4.12 -21.79
CA ILE A 382 -2.19 3.69 -21.67
C ILE A 382 -2.52 3.57 -20.20
N ASP A 383 -3.28 4.51 -19.68
CA ASP A 383 -3.68 4.52 -18.28
C ASP A 383 -4.80 3.50 -18.03
N MET A 384 -4.54 2.63 -17.09
CA MET A 384 -5.51 1.69 -16.53
C MET A 384 -6.11 2.30 -15.26
N THR A 385 -6.90 3.38 -15.46
CA THR A 385 -7.55 4.06 -14.35
C THR A 385 -8.66 3.19 -13.80
N VAL A 386 -8.52 2.77 -12.56
CA VAL A 386 -9.54 2.01 -11.85
C VAL A 386 -10.15 2.86 -10.75
N GLN A 387 -11.47 2.95 -10.73
CA GLN A 387 -12.19 3.49 -9.60
C GLN A 387 -12.21 2.42 -8.51
N ARG A 388 -11.43 2.62 -7.45
CA ARG A 388 -11.36 1.66 -6.36
C ARG A 388 -12.53 1.85 -5.41
N HIS A 389 -13.09 0.74 -4.92
CA HIS A 389 -14.08 0.75 -3.85
C HIS A 389 -13.44 1.06 -2.48
N THR A 390 -12.11 0.98 -2.40
CA THR A 390 -11.35 1.20 -1.17
C THR A 390 -11.13 2.70 -0.92
N LYS A 391 -11.13 3.07 0.37
CA LYS A 391 -10.83 4.42 0.87
C LYS A 391 -9.58 4.35 1.73
N PRO A 392 -8.41 4.79 1.24
CA PRO A 392 -7.19 4.78 2.01
C PRO A 392 -7.18 5.91 3.05
N HIS A 393 -6.90 5.56 4.30
CA HIS A 393 -6.73 6.50 5.42
C HIS A 393 -5.28 6.48 5.85
N HIS A 394 -4.54 7.54 5.51
CA HIS A 394 -3.15 7.70 5.92
C HIS A 394 -3.07 8.57 7.17
N GLU A 395 -2.40 8.07 8.21
CA GLU A 395 -2.20 8.78 9.46
C GLU A 395 -0.72 8.85 9.83
N ASP A 396 -0.24 10.05 10.12
CA ASP A 396 1.08 10.29 10.68
C ASP A 396 0.99 10.21 12.21
N VAL A 397 1.57 9.17 12.81
CA VAL A 397 1.58 8.96 14.26
C VAL A 397 2.94 9.34 14.81
N TYR A 398 2.98 10.37 15.66
CA TYR A 398 4.23 10.92 16.17
C TYR A 398 4.66 10.27 17.48
N CYS A 399 5.85 9.67 17.47
CA CYS A 399 6.54 9.08 18.61
C CYS A 399 7.61 10.04 19.14
N ASN A 400 7.95 9.90 20.41
CA ASN A 400 9.07 10.63 21.02
C ASN A 400 10.41 9.99 20.62
N TYR A 401 11.50 10.65 21.00
CA TYR A 401 12.87 10.14 20.91
C TYR A 401 13.77 10.91 21.87
N ASN A 402 14.91 10.36 22.20
CA ASN A 402 15.89 11.04 23.04
C ASN A 402 16.57 12.19 22.27
N VAL A 403 16.00 13.39 22.39
CA VAL A 403 16.43 14.60 21.67
C VAL A 403 17.87 14.97 21.99
N GLN A 404 18.28 14.87 23.27
CA GLN A 404 19.64 15.25 23.69
C GLN A 404 20.66 14.28 23.11
N PHE A 405 20.42 12.97 23.24
CA PHE A 405 21.29 11.95 22.68
C PHE A 405 21.41 12.05 21.15
N TYR A 406 20.29 12.30 20.47
CA TYR A 406 20.28 12.54 19.02
C TYR A 406 21.17 13.73 18.63
N LYS A 407 21.07 14.86 19.33
CA LYS A 407 21.89 16.05 19.08
C LYS A 407 23.36 15.80 19.36
N ASP A 408 23.67 15.08 20.43
CA ASP A 408 25.04 14.75 20.80
C ASP A 408 25.72 13.89 19.72
N ILE A 409 25.05 12.85 19.24
CA ILE A 409 25.57 12.00 18.15
C ILE A 409 25.75 12.82 16.86
N PHE A 410 24.76 13.65 16.53
CA PHE A 410 24.83 14.50 15.33
C PHE A 410 26.05 15.44 15.39
N LYS A 411 26.37 16.01 16.57
CA LYS A 411 27.48 16.93 16.79
C LYS A 411 28.83 16.20 16.92
N LYS A 412 28.90 15.18 17.78
CA LYS A 412 30.16 14.48 18.13
C LYS A 412 30.63 13.52 17.06
N ARG A 413 29.74 13.05 16.16
CA ARG A 413 30.03 12.06 15.12
C ARG A 413 30.64 10.78 15.68
N TRP A 414 30.13 10.29 16.79
CA TRP A 414 30.55 9.06 17.45
C TRP A 414 29.43 8.03 17.42
N ASN A 415 29.73 6.81 17.02
CA ASN A 415 28.78 5.71 16.97
C ASN A 415 28.76 4.97 18.32
N PRO A 416 27.72 5.13 19.15
CA PRO A 416 27.70 4.53 20.49
C PRO A 416 27.46 3.02 20.48
N TYR A 417 27.02 2.47 19.35
CA TYR A 417 26.71 1.04 19.20
C TYR A 417 27.93 0.21 18.77
N LYS A 418 28.96 0.86 18.21
CA LYS A 418 30.19 0.22 17.74
C LYS A 418 31.44 0.80 18.34
N ASP A 419 31.30 1.84 19.15
CA ASP A 419 32.38 2.58 19.78
C ASP A 419 33.45 3.11 18.77
N GLU A 420 32.98 3.68 17.65
CA GLU A 420 33.83 4.16 16.57
C GLU A 420 33.38 5.56 16.02
N PRO A 421 34.30 6.35 15.42
CA PRO A 421 33.91 7.62 14.81
C PRO A 421 33.07 7.41 13.54
N ILE A 422 32.05 8.26 13.35
CA ILE A 422 31.17 8.24 12.17
C ILE A 422 31.77 9.11 11.06
N GLN A 423 32.30 8.47 10.03
CA GLN A 423 32.96 9.14 8.90
C GLN A 423 31.99 9.41 7.73
N GLN A 424 31.01 8.52 7.50
CA GLN A 424 30.11 8.59 6.33
C GLN A 424 28.73 9.09 6.69
N ALA A 425 28.09 9.82 5.75
CA ALA A 425 26.73 10.31 5.91
C ALA A 425 25.70 9.19 6.11
N SER A 426 25.87 8.06 5.42
CA SER A 426 25.02 6.88 5.56
C SER A 426 25.08 6.28 6.95
N SER A 427 26.30 6.14 7.50
CA SER A 427 26.49 5.64 8.87
C SER A 427 25.86 6.58 9.90
N LEU A 428 25.98 7.90 9.70
CA LEU A 428 25.31 8.87 10.57
C LEU A 428 23.80 8.74 10.50
N CYS A 429 23.23 8.71 9.29
CA CYS A 429 21.79 8.55 9.11
C CYS A 429 21.29 7.25 9.76
N TYR A 430 22.03 6.16 9.61
CA TYR A 430 21.70 4.89 10.25
C TYR A 430 21.64 5.00 11.78
N VAL A 431 22.69 5.57 12.41
CA VAL A 431 22.74 5.74 13.88
C VAL A 431 21.63 6.66 14.37
N LEU A 432 21.39 7.78 13.68
CA LEU A 432 20.32 8.72 14.06
C LEU A 432 18.92 8.08 13.93
N ARG A 433 18.70 7.29 12.90
CA ARG A 433 17.46 6.52 12.75
C ARG A 433 17.32 5.47 13.84
N ARG A 434 18.41 4.83 14.21
CA ARG A 434 18.41 3.83 15.29
C ARG A 434 17.95 4.47 16.60
N ILE A 435 18.52 5.60 17.00
CA ILE A 435 18.11 6.34 18.22
C ILE A 435 16.61 6.66 18.21
N VAL A 436 16.07 7.03 17.05
CA VAL A 436 14.65 7.39 16.91
C VAL A 436 13.74 6.17 16.92
N ASN A 437 14.15 5.08 16.27
CA ASN A 437 13.30 3.91 16.07
C ASN A 437 13.36 2.91 17.23
N GLU A 438 14.42 2.96 18.06
CA GLU A 438 14.54 2.15 19.29
C GLU A 438 13.78 2.75 20.49
N ASP A 439 13.33 4.01 20.39
CA ASP A 439 12.65 4.69 21.49
C ASP A 439 11.40 3.91 21.93
N GLU A 440 11.27 3.71 23.24
CA GLU A 440 10.17 2.95 23.85
C GLU A 440 8.80 3.51 23.47
N SER A 441 8.68 4.83 23.30
CA SER A 441 7.43 5.45 22.90
C SER A 441 6.90 4.92 21.57
N ARG A 442 7.79 4.54 20.63
CA ARG A 442 7.41 3.96 19.34
C ARG A 442 6.85 2.55 19.50
N GLN A 443 7.43 1.78 20.41
CA GLN A 443 6.98 0.44 20.74
C GLN A 443 5.62 0.47 21.43
N VAL A 444 5.44 1.35 22.41
CA VAL A 444 4.16 1.57 23.09
C VAL A 444 3.07 2.02 22.10
N THR A 445 3.39 2.99 21.25
CA THR A 445 2.45 3.47 20.22
C THR A 445 2.04 2.35 19.26
N LEU A 446 2.98 1.48 18.86
CA LEU A 446 2.66 0.33 18.02
C LEU A 446 1.68 -0.62 18.74
N LEU A 447 1.91 -0.94 20.02
CA LEU A 447 1.01 -1.81 20.78
C LEU A 447 -0.38 -1.18 20.94
N GLU A 448 -0.47 0.13 21.20
CA GLU A 448 -1.74 0.86 21.26
C GLU A 448 -2.52 0.77 19.93
N LEU A 449 -1.84 0.86 18.78
CA LEU A 449 -2.46 0.70 17.48
C LEU A 449 -2.97 -0.73 17.24
N LEU A 450 -2.26 -1.73 17.75
CA LEU A 450 -2.65 -3.14 17.61
C LEU A 450 -3.84 -3.53 18.51
N GLU A 451 -4.16 -2.75 19.54
CA GLU A 451 -5.40 -2.93 20.30
C GLU A 451 -6.64 -2.67 19.41
N ASP A 452 -6.61 -1.60 18.62
CA ASP A 452 -7.70 -1.23 17.70
C ASP A 452 -7.63 -2.02 16.37
N HIS A 453 -6.43 -2.44 15.96
CA HIS A 453 -6.12 -3.12 14.71
C HIS A 453 -5.39 -4.44 14.96
N PRO A 454 -6.07 -5.46 15.48
CA PRO A 454 -5.43 -6.71 15.94
C PRO A 454 -4.84 -7.58 14.82
N LYS A 455 -5.01 -7.18 13.56
CA LYS A 455 -4.40 -7.79 12.38
C LYS A 455 -3.69 -6.72 11.59
N ALA A 456 -2.38 -6.72 11.59
CA ALA A 456 -1.62 -5.71 10.87
C ALA A 456 -0.38 -6.29 10.18
N ILE A 457 -0.05 -5.68 9.04
CA ILE A 457 1.26 -5.82 8.41
C ILE A 457 2.12 -4.69 8.91
N ILE A 458 3.31 -5.00 9.44
CA ILE A 458 4.26 -4.02 9.94
C ILE A 458 5.47 -3.97 9.02
N PHE A 459 5.66 -2.84 8.32
CA PHE A 459 6.84 -2.64 7.49
C PHE A 459 7.98 -1.98 8.26
N TYR A 460 9.19 -2.52 8.09
CA TYR A 460 10.41 -2.03 8.72
C TYR A 460 11.62 -2.05 7.75
N ASN A 461 12.69 -1.32 8.09
CA ASN A 461 13.89 -1.22 7.24
C ASN A 461 15.05 -2.10 7.72
N PHE A 462 15.39 -2.07 9.00
CA PHE A 462 16.67 -2.56 9.54
C PHE A 462 16.51 -3.77 10.44
N ASP A 463 17.56 -4.58 10.55
CA ASP A 463 17.54 -5.78 11.39
C ASP A 463 17.36 -5.47 12.88
N TYR A 464 17.89 -4.35 13.40
CA TYR A 464 17.62 -3.93 14.78
C TYR A 464 16.12 -3.63 15.02
N GLU A 465 15.40 -3.10 14.01
CA GLU A 465 13.95 -2.92 14.11
C GLU A 465 13.22 -4.27 14.13
N ARG A 466 13.71 -5.24 13.33
CA ARG A 466 13.22 -6.62 13.38
C ARG A 466 13.37 -7.23 14.76
N GLU A 467 14.54 -7.10 15.37
CA GLU A 467 14.81 -7.63 16.72
C GLU A 467 13.86 -7.03 17.77
N ILE A 468 13.65 -5.71 17.72
CA ILE A 468 12.69 -5.03 18.58
C ILE A 468 11.27 -5.61 18.36
N LEU A 469 10.83 -5.71 17.11
CA LEU A 469 9.49 -6.16 16.75
C LEU A 469 9.25 -7.63 17.10
N LEU A 470 10.24 -8.50 16.98
CA LEU A 470 10.11 -9.90 17.37
C LEU A 470 10.02 -10.09 18.89
N ASN A 471 10.69 -9.22 19.67
CA ASN A 471 10.75 -9.29 21.13
C ASN A 471 9.71 -8.40 21.83
N LEU A 472 8.82 -7.75 21.07
CA LEU A 472 7.80 -6.86 21.62
C LEU A 472 6.73 -7.67 22.36
N GLY A 473 6.28 -7.16 23.51
CA GLY A 473 5.24 -7.79 24.34
C GLY A 473 3.84 -7.66 23.74
N TYR A 474 3.55 -8.44 22.71
CA TYR A 474 2.22 -8.47 22.08
C TYR A 474 1.16 -9.05 23.02
N ALA A 475 -0.10 -8.68 22.78
CA ALA A 475 -1.23 -9.25 23.50
C ALA A 475 -1.27 -10.78 23.35
N GLU A 476 -1.70 -11.48 24.40
CA GLU A 476 -1.79 -12.94 24.43
C GLU A 476 -2.61 -13.48 23.23
N GLY A 477 -2.13 -14.57 22.64
CA GLY A 477 -2.73 -15.21 21.47
C GLY A 477 -2.44 -14.51 20.12
N THR A 478 -1.60 -13.46 20.10
CA THR A 478 -1.17 -12.83 18.84
C THR A 478 -0.18 -13.72 18.11
N LYS A 479 -0.50 -14.11 16.88
CA LYS A 479 0.40 -14.88 16.03
C LYS A 479 1.37 -13.94 15.33
N ILE A 480 2.65 -14.25 15.36
CA ILE A 480 3.69 -13.48 14.68
C ILE A 480 4.28 -14.33 13.56
N ALA A 481 4.43 -13.75 12.37
CA ALA A 481 5.16 -14.32 11.27
C ALA A 481 5.90 -13.22 10.51
N GLU A 482 6.89 -13.59 9.71
CA GLU A 482 7.70 -12.60 9.01
C GLU A 482 7.94 -12.94 7.52
N TRP A 483 8.15 -11.87 6.75
CA TRP A 483 8.68 -11.90 5.40
C TRP A 483 9.88 -10.95 5.30
N SER A 484 11.07 -11.52 5.38
CA SER A 484 12.33 -10.78 5.47
C SER A 484 13.43 -11.48 4.68
N GLY A 485 14.64 -10.94 4.73
CA GLY A 485 15.82 -11.65 4.25
C GLY A 485 16.17 -12.91 5.06
N HIS A 486 15.60 -13.08 6.25
CA HIS A 486 15.87 -14.20 7.16
C HIS A 486 14.82 -15.32 7.05
N ALA A 487 13.55 -14.99 6.84
CA ALA A 487 12.47 -15.96 6.74
C ALA A 487 11.34 -15.51 5.81
N HIS A 488 10.72 -16.46 5.12
CA HIS A 488 9.58 -16.28 4.22
C HIS A 488 8.41 -17.13 4.71
N GLN A 489 7.73 -16.67 5.75
CA GLN A 489 6.58 -17.36 6.32
C GLN A 489 5.28 -16.91 5.63
N PRO A 490 4.24 -17.74 5.59
CA PRO A 490 2.93 -17.33 5.08
C PRO A 490 2.27 -16.31 6.01
N VAL A 491 1.36 -15.49 5.45
CA VAL A 491 0.55 -14.55 6.25
C VAL A 491 -0.23 -15.34 7.31
N PRO A 492 -0.18 -14.94 8.60
CA PRO A 492 -0.87 -15.67 9.65
C PRO A 492 -2.39 -15.66 9.47
N THR A 493 -3.04 -16.68 10.02
CA THR A 493 -4.49 -16.79 10.10
C THR A 493 -4.97 -16.68 11.53
N GLY A 494 -6.18 -16.16 11.75
CA GLY A 494 -6.76 -16.02 13.09
C GLY A 494 -7.38 -14.64 13.32
N SER A 495 -7.75 -14.37 14.57
CA SER A 495 -8.37 -13.11 14.99
C SER A 495 -7.34 -12.01 15.32
N LYS A 496 -6.15 -12.41 15.80
CA LYS A 496 -5.05 -11.50 16.16
C LYS A 496 -3.76 -11.99 15.52
N TRP A 497 -3.09 -11.14 14.77
CA TRP A 497 -1.78 -11.46 14.20
C TRP A 497 -1.03 -10.23 13.72
N VAL A 498 0.28 -10.35 13.70
CA VAL A 498 1.22 -9.38 13.18
C VAL A 498 2.08 -10.05 12.11
N TYR A 499 2.21 -9.39 10.95
CA TYR A 499 3.07 -9.86 9.87
C TYR A 499 4.19 -8.86 9.64
N LEU A 500 5.38 -9.21 10.13
CA LEU A 500 6.58 -8.37 10.05
C LEU A 500 7.16 -8.46 8.63
N THR A 501 7.32 -7.32 7.97
CA THR A 501 7.73 -7.30 6.57
C THR A 501 8.87 -6.32 6.36
N GLN A 502 10.03 -6.83 5.96
CA GLN A 502 11.16 -5.99 5.60
C GLN A 502 10.96 -5.38 4.21
N TYR A 503 11.14 -4.06 4.05
CA TYR A 503 10.91 -3.40 2.77
C TYR A 503 11.68 -4.00 1.61
N THR A 504 12.95 -4.37 1.80
CA THR A 504 13.81 -4.95 0.76
C THR A 504 13.29 -6.29 0.24
N SER A 505 12.65 -7.07 1.09
CA SER A 505 12.16 -8.42 0.77
C SER A 505 10.65 -8.47 0.54
N GLY A 506 9.89 -7.58 1.16
CA GLY A 506 8.44 -7.68 1.28
C GLY A 506 7.63 -6.65 0.49
N CYS A 507 8.23 -5.65 -0.16
CA CYS A 507 7.46 -4.69 -0.94
C CYS A 507 6.93 -5.23 -2.29
N GLU A 508 7.38 -6.41 -2.73
CA GLU A 508 6.97 -7.05 -3.99
C GLU A 508 6.64 -8.53 -3.78
N GLY A 509 5.87 -9.13 -4.68
CA GLY A 509 5.72 -10.58 -4.85
C GLY A 509 4.74 -11.28 -3.89
N TRP A 510 3.80 -10.59 -3.21
CA TRP A 510 2.72 -11.20 -2.43
C TRP A 510 1.58 -10.21 -2.19
N ASN A 511 0.43 -10.71 -1.76
CA ASN A 511 -0.78 -9.92 -1.50
C ASN A 511 -1.41 -10.34 -0.18
N CYS A 512 -2.07 -9.41 0.48
CA CYS A 512 -2.86 -9.70 1.66
C CYS A 512 -4.23 -9.02 1.56
N ILE A 513 -5.27 -9.81 1.58
CA ILE A 513 -6.67 -9.33 1.58
C ILE A 513 -7.40 -9.73 2.88
N THR A 514 -6.64 -10.16 3.90
CA THR A 514 -7.17 -10.63 5.19
C THR A 514 -7.04 -9.60 6.30
N THR A 515 -6.41 -8.46 6.01
CA THR A 515 -6.36 -7.27 6.86
C THR A 515 -6.64 -6.01 6.06
N ASP A 516 -7.09 -4.98 6.75
CA ASP A 516 -7.28 -3.61 6.29
C ASP A 516 -6.16 -2.67 6.75
N THR A 517 -5.16 -3.16 7.48
CA THR A 517 -4.22 -2.31 8.22
C THR A 517 -2.76 -2.59 7.87
N ILE A 518 -2.03 -1.52 7.54
CA ILE A 518 -0.57 -1.49 7.45
C ILE A 518 -0.02 -0.45 8.44
N ILE A 519 1.00 -0.84 9.19
CA ILE A 519 1.77 0.05 10.06
C ILE A 519 3.19 0.16 9.50
N PHE A 520 3.60 1.35 9.12
CA PHE A 520 4.97 1.65 8.74
C PHE A 520 5.75 2.02 10.00
N TYR A 521 6.45 1.05 10.58
CA TYR A 521 7.25 1.24 11.80
C TYR A 521 8.33 2.29 11.63
N SER A 522 8.94 2.32 10.46
CA SER A 522 9.83 3.39 10.01
C SER A 522 9.64 3.67 8.52
N GLN A 523 9.92 4.90 8.07
CA GLN A 523 9.77 5.28 6.67
C GLN A 523 10.92 4.74 5.82
N ASN A 524 10.62 4.24 4.61
CA ASN A 524 11.66 3.99 3.60
C ASN A 524 12.03 5.28 2.86
N TYR A 525 13.23 5.35 2.30
CA TYR A 525 13.72 6.52 1.55
C TYR A 525 13.06 6.71 0.19
N SER A 526 12.46 5.65 -0.35
CA SER A 526 11.89 5.61 -1.70
C SER A 526 10.38 5.71 -1.68
N TYR A 527 9.83 6.71 -2.35
CA TYR A 527 8.39 6.85 -2.59
C TYR A 527 7.80 5.61 -3.29
N LYS A 528 8.54 5.07 -4.29
CA LYS A 528 8.13 3.86 -5.01
C LYS A 528 7.94 2.67 -4.06
N VAL A 529 8.91 2.44 -3.18
CA VAL A 529 8.87 1.34 -2.20
C VAL A 529 7.69 1.51 -1.23
N MET A 530 7.47 2.73 -0.72
CA MET A 530 6.33 3.03 0.16
C MET A 530 4.99 2.77 -0.53
N THR A 531 4.86 3.20 -1.80
CA THR A 531 3.65 2.97 -2.60
C THR A 531 3.41 1.48 -2.88
N GLN A 532 4.45 0.73 -3.18
CA GLN A 532 4.36 -0.71 -3.40
C GLN A 532 3.96 -1.45 -2.12
N ALA A 533 4.52 -1.06 -0.98
CA ALA A 533 4.18 -1.59 0.33
C ALA A 533 2.70 -1.31 0.68
N ALA A 534 2.23 -0.10 0.48
CA ALA A 534 0.81 0.26 0.69
C ALA A 534 -0.13 -0.58 -0.20
N GLY A 535 0.29 -0.85 -1.44
CA GLY A 535 -0.48 -1.67 -2.37
C GLY A 535 -0.62 -3.15 -1.99
N ARG A 536 -0.04 -3.63 -0.87
CA ARG A 536 -0.18 -5.06 -0.47
C ARG A 536 -1.59 -5.41 -0.02
N ILE A 537 -2.33 -4.48 0.58
CA ILE A 537 -3.72 -4.67 1.04
C ILE A 537 -4.74 -4.01 0.10
N ASP A 538 -4.35 -2.98 -0.66
CA ASP A 538 -5.22 -2.28 -1.60
C ASP A 538 -5.33 -3.07 -2.92
N ARG A 539 -6.27 -4.01 -2.96
CA ARG A 539 -6.49 -4.92 -4.08
C ARG A 539 -7.94 -4.84 -4.56
N LEU A 540 -8.17 -5.08 -5.86
CA LEU A 540 -9.52 -5.08 -6.45
C LEU A 540 -10.46 -6.10 -5.80
N ASN A 541 -9.91 -7.18 -5.27
CA ASN A 541 -10.66 -8.25 -4.61
C ASN A 541 -10.60 -8.18 -3.08
N THR A 542 -10.13 -7.09 -2.48
CA THR A 542 -10.22 -6.92 -1.02
C THR A 542 -11.68 -6.68 -0.64
N LYS A 543 -12.08 -7.24 0.52
CA LYS A 543 -13.42 -7.06 1.08
C LYS A 543 -13.56 -5.78 1.93
N PHE A 544 -12.44 -5.10 2.18
CA PHE A 544 -12.40 -3.91 3.02
C PHE A 544 -12.68 -2.68 2.18
N ILE A 545 -13.51 -1.79 2.69
CA ILE A 545 -13.77 -0.47 2.09
C ILE A 545 -12.75 0.53 2.63
N ASP A 546 -12.57 0.55 3.93
CA ASP A 546 -11.62 1.44 4.59
C ASP A 546 -10.30 0.71 4.81
N LEU A 547 -9.19 1.29 4.33
CA LEU A 547 -7.84 0.79 4.50
C LEU A 547 -7.02 1.77 5.31
N TYR A 548 -6.33 1.27 6.32
CA TYR A 548 -5.63 2.09 7.32
C TYR A 548 -4.11 1.96 7.17
N TYR A 549 -3.46 3.11 7.08
CA TYR A 549 -2.03 3.22 6.90
C TYR A 549 -1.45 4.14 7.96
N PHE A 550 -0.83 3.56 8.99
CA PHE A 550 -0.20 4.31 10.06
C PHE A 550 1.28 4.49 9.78
N HIS A 551 1.75 5.74 9.80
CA HIS A 551 3.14 6.08 9.61
C HIS A 551 3.73 6.50 10.96
N LEU A 552 4.49 5.63 11.62
CA LEU A 552 5.19 5.97 12.85
C LEU A 552 6.36 6.89 12.51
N LYS A 553 6.36 8.08 13.07
CA LYS A 553 7.33 9.14 12.81
C LYS A 553 7.75 9.80 14.10
N SER A 554 8.85 10.51 14.06
CA SER A 554 9.24 11.45 15.10
C SER A 554 9.35 12.87 14.54
N ARG A 555 9.52 13.85 15.43
CA ARG A 555 9.85 15.22 15.03
C ARG A 555 11.37 15.43 14.87
N SER A 556 12.14 14.38 14.73
CA SER A 556 13.58 14.44 14.47
C SER A 556 13.86 15.01 13.08
N GLY A 557 15.02 15.65 12.94
CA GLY A 557 15.44 16.23 11.67
C GLY A 557 15.49 15.22 10.52
N ILE A 558 15.83 13.95 10.81
CA ILE A 558 15.91 12.89 9.79
C ILE A 558 14.52 12.43 9.34
N ASP A 559 13.58 12.16 10.25
CA ASP A 559 12.22 11.72 9.90
C ASP A 559 11.47 12.81 9.12
N LEU A 560 11.63 14.08 9.53
CA LEU A 560 11.02 15.21 8.81
C LEU A 560 11.60 15.38 7.41
N ALA A 561 12.92 15.17 7.24
CA ALA A 561 13.57 15.27 5.94
C ALA A 561 13.16 14.12 4.99
N ILE A 562 13.07 12.90 5.50
CA ILE A 562 12.54 11.74 4.75
C ILE A 562 11.09 12.00 4.34
N SER A 563 10.23 12.43 5.28
CA SER A 563 8.83 12.75 5.00
C SER A 563 8.66 13.80 3.91
N ARG A 564 9.53 14.84 3.91
CA ARG A 564 9.54 15.88 2.87
C ARG A 564 9.92 15.30 1.50
N ALA A 565 10.98 14.47 1.45
CA ALA A 565 11.41 13.82 0.22
C ALA A 565 10.30 12.93 -0.38
N LEU A 566 9.62 12.17 0.48
CA LEU A 566 8.49 11.31 0.08
C LEU A 566 7.30 12.13 -0.46
N LYS A 567 6.95 13.26 0.17
CA LYS A 567 5.91 14.17 -0.34
C LYS A 567 6.25 14.75 -1.70
N GLU A 568 7.53 15.06 -1.93
CA GLU A 568 8.04 15.56 -3.20
C GLU A 568 8.27 14.43 -4.23
N LYS A 569 7.94 13.18 -3.89
CA LYS A 569 8.20 11.96 -4.70
C LYS A 569 9.66 11.80 -5.11
N LYS A 570 10.59 12.28 -4.28
CA LYS A 570 12.03 12.21 -4.48
C LYS A 570 12.65 11.14 -3.58
N LEU A 571 13.75 10.55 -4.03
CA LEU A 571 14.58 9.71 -3.18
C LEU A 571 15.29 10.58 -2.14
N PHE A 572 15.21 10.20 -0.85
CA PHE A 572 15.99 10.88 0.19
C PHE A 572 17.49 10.66 -0.02
N ASN A 573 18.26 11.73 -0.02
CA ASN A 573 19.70 11.70 -0.21
C ASN A 573 20.43 12.06 1.09
N GLU A 574 21.04 11.07 1.72
CA GLU A 574 21.72 11.17 3.01
C GLU A 574 22.89 12.18 2.99
N THR A 575 23.75 12.11 1.99
CA THR A 575 24.90 13.00 1.84
C THR A 575 24.45 14.45 1.69
N ARG A 576 23.45 14.71 0.85
CA ARG A 576 22.92 16.07 0.67
C ARG A 576 22.28 16.60 1.94
N TRP A 577 21.57 15.74 2.68
CA TRP A 577 20.94 16.14 3.94
C TRP A 577 21.97 16.47 5.01
N VAL A 578 22.98 15.60 5.20
CA VAL A 578 24.03 15.80 6.20
C VAL A 578 24.84 17.08 5.89
N ASN A 579 25.23 17.29 4.62
CA ASN A 579 26.03 18.46 4.22
C ASN A 579 25.29 19.80 4.42
N LYS A 580 23.96 19.81 4.33
CA LYS A 580 23.15 21.03 4.57
C LYS A 580 23.27 21.56 6.02
N TRP A 581 23.68 20.73 6.96
CA TRP A 581 23.81 21.08 8.38
C TRP A 581 25.27 21.30 8.82
N ILE A 582 26.22 21.09 7.90
CA ILE A 582 27.65 21.35 8.15
C ILE A 582 28.04 22.79 7.70
N THR A 583 27.24 23.39 6.82
CA THR A 583 27.33 24.81 6.41
C THR A 583 26.43 25.68 7.28
#